data_15cab899f633cd08502d768845197162
#
_entry.id   15cab899f633cd08502d768845197162
#
_cell.length_a   1.000
_cell.length_b   1.000
_cell.length_c   1.000
_cell.angle_alpha   90.00
_cell.angle_beta   90.00
_cell.angle_gamma   90.00
#
_symmetry.space_group_name_H-M   'P 1'
#
loop_
_entity.id
_entity.type
_entity.pdbx_description
1 polymer ?
#
loop_
_entity_poly.entity_id
_entity_poly.type
_entity_poly.pdbx_seq_one_letter_code
_entity_poly.pdbx_strand_id
1 'polypeptide(L)'
;MVPATFMLKEHDLVYRLNGASIKAIVCTTVGDIAQIVDNVVAECPTVENLFLVNGAGGGLSPQDENGNWILPEDELVGSVLSGEQGICAASVQREGWHDFNTGVRQASDELEHVNTLAADPMLMYFSSGTSGNPKMVLHNSTYAVAHLVTAKHWHNVDPEGLHFTIADTGWGKAVWGKFYGQWLMEACVFTYDYDRFHAGDLLSLISQYNITTLCCPPTMYRLFMQEGVDKYDLSTLKYSTTAGEALNPDIFDYWKEHTGLVIYEGFGQTETPLTVANLVNSTPRSGSMGKPSPLYEVEIQRADGSRCNPGETGEICIKIDPQPAGIMMCYYRNEERTAAAMYDGWYHTGDTAWVDEDGYFWYVGRNDDVIKSSGYRIGPFEIESVLLEHEAVRECAVTGVPDPVRGKAVKATIVLQNSIHGSEMLTKELQTWVKHKTAPYKYPRIIEYVEELPKTVNGKIRRVAIRENDAKKGIDGLV
;
A
#
# COMPACT_ATOMS: atom_id res chain seq x y z
N MET A 1 2.58 -14.40 13.20
CA MET A 1 3.21 -14.27 11.87
C MET A 1 3.64 -12.82 11.66
N VAL A 2 4.80 -12.58 11.02
CA VAL A 2 5.31 -11.21 10.74
C VAL A 2 5.78 -11.17 9.28
N PRO A 3 4.94 -10.70 8.35
CA PRO A 3 5.31 -10.56 6.95
C PRO A 3 6.41 -9.52 6.75
N ALA A 4 7.33 -9.79 5.84
CA ALA A 4 8.45 -8.91 5.53
C ALA A 4 8.69 -8.84 4.02
N THR A 5 9.09 -7.67 3.53
CA THR A 5 9.52 -7.48 2.15
C THR A 5 10.96 -7.97 1.95
N PHE A 6 11.25 -8.46 0.77
CA PHE A 6 12.63 -8.85 0.37
C PHE A 6 13.60 -7.65 0.29
N MET A 7 13.08 -6.43 0.28
CA MET A 7 13.90 -5.20 0.17
C MET A 7 14.54 -4.75 1.49
N LEU A 8 14.32 -5.47 2.60
CA LEU A 8 14.90 -5.12 3.90
C LEU A 8 16.42 -5.24 3.88
N LYS A 9 17.07 -4.30 4.56
CA LYS A 9 18.52 -4.29 4.77
C LYS A 9 18.86 -4.81 6.16
N GLU A 10 20.13 -5.07 6.41
CA GLU A 10 20.64 -5.63 7.67
C GLU A 10 20.10 -4.91 8.91
N HIS A 11 20.21 -3.57 8.96
CA HIS A 11 19.73 -2.79 10.10
C HIS A 11 18.21 -2.89 10.32
N ASP A 12 17.42 -3.01 9.23
CA ASP A 12 15.97 -3.20 9.32
C ASP A 12 15.64 -4.56 9.93
N LEU A 13 16.38 -5.60 9.53
CA LEU A 13 16.20 -6.96 10.05
C LEU A 13 16.53 -7.03 11.54
N VAL A 14 17.70 -6.52 11.96
CA VAL A 14 18.10 -6.51 13.38
C VAL A 14 17.03 -5.84 14.24
N TYR A 15 16.53 -4.66 13.80
CA TYR A 15 15.47 -3.96 14.51
C TYR A 15 14.19 -4.79 14.63
N ARG A 16 13.73 -5.40 13.53
CA ARG A 16 12.47 -6.15 13.49
C ARG A 16 12.56 -7.47 14.24
N LEU A 17 13.63 -8.22 14.04
CA LEU A 17 13.82 -9.53 14.66
C LEU A 17 13.90 -9.42 16.20
N ASN A 18 14.66 -8.45 16.70
CA ASN A 18 14.77 -8.19 18.13
C ASN A 18 13.51 -7.53 18.71
N GLY A 19 12.95 -6.53 18.03
CA GLY A 19 11.75 -5.81 18.48
C GLY A 19 10.54 -6.71 18.66
N ALA A 20 10.32 -7.60 17.73
CA ALA A 20 9.21 -8.56 17.75
C ALA A 20 9.57 -9.91 18.41
N SER A 21 10.81 -10.10 18.89
CA SER A 21 11.31 -11.38 19.46
C SER A 21 11.06 -12.57 18.54
N ILE A 22 11.43 -12.44 17.27
CA ILE A 22 11.21 -13.45 16.24
C ILE A 22 11.96 -14.74 16.61
N LYS A 23 11.27 -15.87 16.49
CA LYS A 23 11.79 -17.21 16.79
C LYS A 23 12.24 -17.98 15.57
N ALA A 24 11.61 -17.73 14.43
CA ALA A 24 11.93 -18.43 13.20
C ALA A 24 11.84 -17.49 12.00
N ILE A 25 12.72 -17.70 11.03
CA ILE A 25 12.71 -16.98 9.77
C ILE A 25 12.48 -17.98 8.65
N VAL A 26 11.56 -17.65 7.74
CA VAL A 26 11.33 -18.38 6.49
C VAL A 26 11.63 -17.40 5.36
N CYS A 27 12.57 -17.72 4.51
CA CYS A 27 12.85 -16.91 3.31
C CYS A 27 13.15 -17.78 2.10
N THR A 28 13.19 -17.15 0.93
CA THR A 28 13.47 -17.82 -0.34
C THR A 28 14.98 -17.79 -0.69
N THR A 29 15.36 -18.55 -1.71
CA THR A 29 16.72 -18.54 -2.28
C THR A 29 16.94 -17.38 -3.26
N VAL A 30 15.92 -16.53 -3.48
CA VAL A 30 15.98 -15.45 -4.46
C VAL A 30 16.89 -14.32 -3.97
N GLY A 31 17.80 -13.88 -4.84
CA GLY A 31 18.72 -12.78 -4.55
C GLY A 31 19.66 -13.07 -3.38
N ASP A 32 19.92 -12.06 -2.57
CA ASP A 32 20.84 -12.06 -1.43
C ASP A 32 20.13 -12.16 -0.05
N ILE A 33 18.82 -12.43 -0.03
CA ILE A 33 18.01 -12.39 1.20
C ILE A 33 18.57 -13.29 2.30
N ALA A 34 18.88 -14.56 1.97
CA ALA A 34 19.43 -15.49 2.93
C ALA A 34 20.82 -15.05 3.43
N GLN A 35 21.62 -14.42 2.58
CA GLN A 35 22.92 -13.88 2.98
C GLN A 35 22.78 -12.70 3.94
N ILE A 36 21.80 -11.81 3.69
CA ILE A 36 21.51 -10.69 4.59
C ILE A 36 21.08 -11.21 5.96
N VAL A 37 20.27 -12.29 6.02
CA VAL A 37 19.89 -12.93 7.28
C VAL A 37 21.13 -13.50 8.02
N ASP A 38 22.00 -14.23 7.33
CA ASP A 38 23.22 -14.79 7.96
C ASP A 38 24.13 -13.71 8.53
N ASN A 39 24.24 -12.57 7.85
CA ASN A 39 25.06 -11.47 8.33
C ASN A 39 24.61 -10.90 9.68
N VAL A 40 23.32 -11.00 9.99
CA VAL A 40 22.72 -10.35 11.17
C VAL A 40 22.16 -11.29 12.23
N VAL A 41 21.98 -12.58 11.93
CA VAL A 41 21.31 -13.51 12.86
C VAL A 41 22.02 -13.63 14.20
N ALA A 42 23.35 -13.50 14.24
CA ALA A 42 24.14 -13.51 15.46
C ALA A 42 23.79 -12.34 16.42
N GLU A 43 23.26 -11.23 15.88
CA GLU A 43 22.77 -10.09 16.66
C GLU A 43 21.30 -10.25 17.10
N CYS A 44 20.66 -11.36 16.74
CA CYS A 44 19.24 -11.62 16.97
C CYS A 44 19.04 -12.87 17.84
N PRO A 45 19.31 -12.79 19.16
CA PRO A 45 19.39 -13.97 20.05
C PRO A 45 18.06 -14.70 20.23
N THR A 46 16.94 -14.16 19.80
CA THR A 46 15.64 -14.83 19.87
C THR A 46 15.36 -15.75 18.68
N VAL A 47 16.14 -15.63 17.59
CA VAL A 47 15.98 -16.47 16.41
C VAL A 47 16.60 -17.83 16.68
N GLU A 48 15.77 -18.86 16.62
CA GLU A 48 16.14 -20.25 16.93
C GLU A 48 16.20 -21.10 15.66
N ASN A 49 15.42 -20.76 14.63
CA ASN A 49 15.29 -21.58 13.43
C ASN A 49 15.31 -20.74 12.15
N LEU A 50 16.05 -21.23 11.16
CA LEU A 50 16.12 -20.64 9.84
C LEU A 50 15.62 -21.66 8.80
N PHE A 51 14.65 -21.28 7.98
CA PHE A 51 14.04 -22.13 6.95
C PHE A 51 14.22 -21.51 5.57
N LEU A 52 14.78 -22.28 4.65
CA LEU A 52 15.01 -21.87 3.27
C LEU A 52 14.00 -22.58 2.36
N VAL A 53 13.21 -21.78 1.64
CA VAL A 53 12.30 -22.26 0.59
C VAL A 53 13.08 -22.40 -0.71
N ASN A 54 13.38 -23.63 -1.09
CA ASN A 54 14.06 -23.96 -2.34
C ASN A 54 13.06 -23.99 -3.50
N GLY A 55 13.50 -23.53 -4.68
CA GLY A 55 12.69 -23.55 -5.90
C GLY A 55 11.54 -22.53 -5.95
N ALA A 56 11.50 -21.61 -4.99
CA ALA A 56 10.56 -20.48 -5.02
C ALA A 56 11.03 -19.32 -5.91
N GLY A 57 12.03 -19.50 -6.69
CA GLY A 57 12.38 -18.65 -7.81
C GLY A 57 12.18 -19.51 -9.02
N GLY A 58 10.99 -19.56 -9.55
CA GLY A 58 10.83 -19.96 -10.92
C GLY A 58 11.78 -19.07 -11.71
N GLY A 59 12.83 -19.65 -12.28
CA GLY A 59 13.56 -18.93 -13.32
C GLY A 59 12.49 -18.38 -14.23
N LEU A 60 12.63 -17.14 -14.65
CA LEU A 60 11.85 -16.56 -15.73
C LEU A 60 11.57 -17.69 -16.72
N SER A 61 10.33 -17.97 -17.03
CA SER A 61 10.00 -18.92 -18.08
C SER A 61 10.93 -18.56 -19.23
N PRO A 62 11.71 -19.50 -19.79
CA PRO A 62 12.72 -19.16 -20.77
C PRO A 62 12.04 -18.38 -21.89
N GLN A 63 12.62 -17.26 -22.28
CA GLN A 63 12.17 -16.52 -23.45
C GLN A 63 12.71 -17.22 -24.71
N ASP A 64 11.92 -17.29 -25.75
CA ASP A 64 12.41 -17.73 -27.07
C ASP A 64 13.38 -16.69 -27.64
N GLU A 65 14.01 -17.01 -28.77
CA GLU A 65 14.95 -16.14 -29.48
C GLU A 65 14.36 -14.80 -29.95
N ASN A 66 13.02 -14.63 -29.85
CA ASN A 66 12.27 -13.42 -30.18
C ASN A 66 11.83 -12.64 -28.93
N GLY A 67 12.18 -13.12 -27.72
CA GLY A 67 11.81 -12.50 -26.47
C GLY A 67 10.40 -12.84 -25.97
N ASN A 68 9.72 -13.82 -26.58
CA ASN A 68 8.42 -14.30 -26.12
C ASN A 68 8.61 -15.31 -24.98
N TRP A 69 7.77 -15.23 -23.96
CA TRP A 69 7.78 -16.19 -22.86
C TRP A 69 7.35 -17.57 -23.33
N ILE A 70 8.21 -18.56 -23.15
CA ILE A 70 7.87 -19.97 -23.39
C ILE A 70 7.12 -20.46 -22.16
N LEU A 71 5.81 -20.57 -22.27
CA LEU A 71 5.01 -21.21 -21.24
C LEU A 71 5.13 -22.73 -21.43
N PRO A 72 5.30 -23.51 -20.35
CA PRO A 72 5.15 -24.97 -20.45
C PRO A 72 3.73 -25.27 -20.91
N GLU A 73 3.57 -25.74 -22.13
CA GLU A 73 2.33 -26.33 -22.59
C GLU A 73 2.05 -27.52 -21.66
N ASP A 74 0.91 -27.54 -20.99
CA ASP A 74 0.34 -28.64 -20.20
C ASP A 74 0.75 -28.86 -18.72
N GLU A 75 1.59 -28.06 -18.06
CA GLU A 75 1.97 -28.34 -16.66
C GLU A 75 1.38 -27.40 -15.59
N LEU A 76 0.56 -26.42 -15.94
CA LEU A 76 0.17 -25.33 -15.04
C LEU A 76 -1.06 -25.59 -14.13
N VAL A 77 -1.73 -26.70 -14.24
CA VAL A 77 -2.92 -27.01 -13.40
C VAL A 77 -2.74 -28.26 -12.52
N GLY A 78 -1.68 -29.04 -12.73
CA GLY A 78 -1.50 -30.32 -12.06
C GLY A 78 -0.27 -30.48 -11.18
N SER A 79 0.74 -29.63 -11.29
CA SER A 79 2.07 -29.92 -10.73
C SER A 79 2.28 -29.61 -9.24
N VAL A 80 1.35 -28.95 -8.60
CA VAL A 80 1.44 -28.70 -7.13
C VAL A 80 0.93 -29.91 -6.33
N LEU A 81 0.14 -30.81 -6.96
CA LEU A 81 -0.49 -31.94 -6.27
C LEU A 81 -0.08 -33.33 -6.78
N SER A 82 0.56 -33.47 -7.93
CA SER A 82 1.07 -34.74 -8.42
C SER A 82 2.59 -34.81 -8.30
N GLY A 83 3.10 -35.62 -7.42
CA GLY A 83 4.51 -35.76 -7.07
C GLY A 83 5.40 -36.43 -8.14
N GLU A 84 5.23 -36.15 -9.43
CA GLU A 84 6.07 -36.67 -10.50
C GLU A 84 6.62 -35.56 -11.40
N GLN A 85 7.94 -35.33 -11.22
CA GLN A 85 8.87 -34.69 -12.16
C GLN A 85 8.66 -33.21 -12.54
N GLY A 86 8.32 -32.34 -11.57
CA GLY A 86 8.70 -30.92 -11.68
C GLY A 86 10.22 -30.77 -11.58
N ILE A 87 10.83 -29.93 -12.40
CA ILE A 87 12.26 -29.63 -12.37
C ILE A 87 12.62 -29.22 -10.94
N CYS A 88 13.14 -30.17 -10.16
CA CYS A 88 13.78 -29.91 -8.90
C CYS A 88 15.05 -29.12 -9.20
N ALA A 89 15.00 -27.78 -9.12
CA ALA A 89 16.21 -27.04 -8.90
C ALA A 89 16.90 -27.71 -7.71
N ALA A 90 18.17 -28.10 -7.88
CA ALA A 90 18.93 -28.79 -6.83
C ALA A 90 18.72 -28.00 -5.52
N SER A 91 18.32 -28.69 -4.45
CA SER A 91 18.11 -28.04 -3.17
C SER A 91 19.40 -27.33 -2.76
N VAL A 92 19.34 -26.01 -2.65
CA VAL A 92 20.48 -25.23 -2.17
C VAL A 92 20.60 -25.54 -0.67
N GLN A 93 21.61 -26.33 -0.32
CA GLN A 93 21.95 -26.54 1.08
C GLN A 93 22.72 -25.34 1.59
N ARG A 94 22.28 -24.78 2.71
CA ARG A 94 22.94 -23.70 3.42
C ARG A 94 23.18 -24.09 4.86
N GLU A 95 24.41 -23.94 5.34
CA GLU A 95 24.77 -24.29 6.71
C GLU A 95 23.91 -23.51 7.73
N GLY A 96 23.35 -24.21 8.72
CA GLY A 96 22.46 -23.61 9.72
C GLY A 96 21.01 -23.42 9.29
N TRP A 97 20.65 -23.78 8.04
CA TRP A 97 19.29 -23.65 7.52
C TRP A 97 18.61 -25.00 7.31
N HIS A 98 17.33 -25.04 7.63
CA HIS A 98 16.45 -26.19 7.32
C HIS A 98 15.85 -26.00 5.91
N ASP A 99 15.79 -27.08 5.13
CA ASP A 99 15.06 -27.09 3.87
C ASP A 99 13.54 -27.12 4.15
N PHE A 100 12.86 -26.01 3.88
CA PHE A 100 11.44 -25.85 4.14
C PHE A 100 10.59 -26.85 3.36
N ASN A 101 10.88 -27.03 2.07
CA ASN A 101 10.11 -27.89 1.19
C ASN A 101 10.20 -29.36 1.61
N THR A 102 11.38 -29.80 2.01
CA THR A 102 11.57 -31.16 2.54
C THR A 102 10.86 -31.32 3.88
N GLY A 103 10.99 -30.33 4.77
CA GLY A 103 10.31 -30.34 6.06
C GLY A 103 8.78 -30.45 5.92
N VAL A 104 8.18 -29.67 5.03
CA VAL A 104 6.73 -29.72 4.77
C VAL A 104 6.29 -31.08 4.21
N ARG A 105 7.07 -31.66 3.28
CA ARG A 105 6.75 -33.00 2.72
C ARG A 105 6.85 -34.14 3.72
N GLN A 106 7.71 -33.99 4.72
CA GLN A 106 7.91 -34.99 5.78
C GLN A 106 7.03 -34.76 7.01
N ALA A 107 6.40 -33.60 7.11
CA ALA A 107 5.49 -33.30 8.21
C ALA A 107 4.25 -34.21 8.14
N SER A 108 3.69 -34.50 9.31
CA SER A 108 2.39 -35.19 9.41
C SER A 108 1.29 -34.31 8.83
N ASP A 109 0.34 -34.90 8.13
CA ASP A 109 -0.93 -34.29 7.72
C ASP A 109 -1.95 -34.25 8.87
N GLU A 110 -1.64 -34.96 9.99
CA GLU A 110 -2.42 -34.87 11.21
C GLU A 110 -1.88 -33.73 12.09
N LEU A 111 -2.70 -32.72 12.32
CA LEU A 111 -2.41 -31.61 13.23
C LEU A 111 -3.31 -31.70 14.46
N GLU A 112 -2.70 -31.72 15.65
CA GLU A 112 -3.47 -31.58 16.86
C GLU A 112 -4.23 -30.24 16.88
N HIS A 113 -5.53 -30.31 17.12
CA HIS A 113 -6.38 -29.12 17.10
C HIS A 113 -6.02 -28.19 18.25
N VAL A 114 -5.47 -27.03 17.93
CA VAL A 114 -5.18 -25.96 18.89
C VAL A 114 -6.40 -25.03 18.94
N ASN A 115 -6.99 -24.86 20.12
CA ASN A 115 -8.06 -23.89 20.33
C ASN A 115 -7.48 -22.47 20.30
N THR A 116 -7.58 -21.82 19.17
CA THR A 116 -7.21 -20.40 19.02
C THR A 116 -8.43 -19.54 19.29
N LEU A 117 -8.33 -18.61 20.22
CA LEU A 117 -9.40 -17.65 20.53
C LEU A 117 -9.39 -16.50 19.53
N ALA A 118 -10.56 -15.88 19.31
CA ALA A 118 -10.67 -14.71 18.45
C ALA A 118 -9.76 -13.56 18.90
N ALA A 119 -9.52 -13.44 20.20
CA ALA A 119 -8.66 -12.41 20.78
C ALA A 119 -7.16 -12.75 20.77
N ASP A 120 -6.78 -13.97 20.37
CA ASP A 120 -5.36 -14.35 20.35
C ASP A 120 -4.58 -13.59 19.28
N PRO A 121 -3.36 -13.13 19.60
CA PRO A 121 -2.48 -12.50 18.64
C PRO A 121 -2.20 -13.42 17.44
N MET A 122 -2.38 -12.93 16.23
CA MET A 122 -2.19 -13.72 15.02
C MET A 122 -1.12 -13.14 14.09
N LEU A 123 -1.18 -11.83 13.86
CA LEU A 123 -0.43 -11.16 12.80
C LEU A 123 0.16 -9.86 13.31
N MET A 124 1.40 -9.58 12.94
CA MET A 124 2.05 -8.31 13.24
C MET A 124 2.64 -7.71 11.96
N TYR A 125 2.39 -6.42 11.74
CA TYR A 125 3.02 -5.66 10.67
C TYR A 125 3.97 -4.62 11.22
N PHE A 126 5.04 -4.39 10.48
CA PHE A 126 5.88 -3.22 10.67
C PHE A 126 5.43 -2.12 9.71
N SER A 127 4.81 -1.07 10.22
CA SER A 127 4.41 0.07 9.42
C SER A 127 5.41 1.21 9.54
N SER A 128 5.72 1.86 8.40
CA SER A 128 6.57 3.05 8.41
C SER A 128 5.89 4.19 9.15
N GLY A 129 6.49 4.60 10.26
CA GLY A 129 6.07 5.81 10.99
C GLY A 129 6.60 7.06 10.31
N THR A 130 5.95 8.21 10.55
CA THR A 130 6.42 9.51 10.10
C THR A 130 7.66 9.99 10.89
N SER A 131 7.93 9.37 12.04
CA SER A 131 9.03 9.71 12.94
C SER A 131 9.75 8.47 13.44
N GLY A 132 10.91 8.14 12.86
CA GLY A 132 11.82 7.12 13.38
C GLY A 132 11.50 5.68 12.95
N ASN A 133 11.73 4.72 13.86
CA ASN A 133 11.61 3.29 13.60
C ASN A 133 10.16 2.85 13.27
N PRO A 134 10.00 1.80 12.45
CA PRO A 134 8.68 1.26 12.13
C PRO A 134 7.88 0.86 13.39
N LYS A 135 6.57 1.12 13.35
CA LYS A 135 5.64 0.69 14.40
C LYS A 135 5.33 -0.80 14.24
N MET A 136 5.14 -1.51 15.33
CA MET A 136 4.70 -2.90 15.36
C MET A 136 3.19 -2.97 15.61
N VAL A 137 2.41 -3.11 14.55
CA VAL A 137 0.93 -3.17 14.59
C VAL A 137 0.51 -4.61 14.80
N LEU A 138 -0.13 -4.91 15.94
CA LEU A 138 -0.54 -6.26 16.32
C LEU A 138 -2.02 -6.47 16.06
N HIS A 139 -2.35 -7.55 15.35
CA HIS A 139 -3.72 -7.98 15.08
C HIS A 139 -4.02 -9.34 15.70
N ASN A 140 -5.28 -9.51 16.09
CA ASN A 140 -5.83 -10.80 16.53
C ASN A 140 -6.50 -11.57 15.37
N SER A 141 -7.04 -12.75 15.68
CA SER A 141 -7.64 -13.65 14.70
C SER A 141 -8.89 -13.08 14.01
N THR A 142 -9.56 -12.06 14.58
CA THR A 142 -10.71 -11.41 13.93
C THR A 142 -10.33 -10.62 12.68
N TYR A 143 -9.04 -10.25 12.53
CA TYR A 143 -8.53 -9.54 11.35
C TYR A 143 -8.75 -10.34 10.06
N ALA A 144 -8.49 -11.65 10.10
CA ALA A 144 -8.71 -12.52 8.96
C ALA A 144 -10.19 -12.53 8.50
N VAL A 145 -11.10 -12.63 9.48
CA VAL A 145 -12.56 -12.68 9.20
C VAL A 145 -13.08 -11.33 8.69
N ALA A 146 -12.57 -10.22 9.19
CA ALA A 146 -12.96 -8.88 8.72
C ALA A 146 -12.64 -8.66 7.23
N HIS A 147 -11.64 -9.35 6.69
CA HIS A 147 -11.30 -9.30 5.27
C HIS A 147 -12.32 -9.97 4.33
N LEU A 148 -13.29 -10.71 4.86
CA LEU A 148 -14.42 -11.17 4.08
C LEU A 148 -15.18 -9.98 3.45
N VAL A 149 -15.37 -8.88 4.18
CA VAL A 149 -15.99 -7.67 3.64
C VAL A 149 -15.12 -7.04 2.55
N THR A 150 -13.81 -7.01 2.74
CA THR A 150 -12.86 -6.53 1.74
C THR A 150 -12.96 -7.33 0.44
N ALA A 151 -12.95 -8.65 0.52
CA ALA A 151 -12.98 -9.52 -0.65
C ALA A 151 -14.34 -9.51 -1.37
N LYS A 152 -15.43 -9.67 -0.61
CA LYS A 152 -16.78 -9.80 -1.17
C LYS A 152 -17.35 -8.47 -1.63
N HIS A 153 -17.25 -7.43 -0.78
CA HIS A 153 -17.99 -6.19 -0.98
C HIS A 153 -17.16 -5.05 -1.56
N TRP A 154 -15.84 -5.25 -1.71
CA TRP A 154 -14.98 -4.26 -2.35
C TRP A 154 -14.17 -4.82 -3.51
N HIS A 155 -13.41 -5.91 -3.35
CA HIS A 155 -12.71 -6.55 -4.47
C HIS A 155 -13.67 -7.23 -5.45
N ASN A 156 -14.89 -7.53 -5.01
CA ASN A 156 -15.90 -8.24 -5.81
C ASN A 156 -15.36 -9.56 -6.38
N VAL A 157 -14.64 -10.31 -5.54
CA VAL A 157 -14.10 -11.61 -5.98
C VAL A 157 -15.19 -12.62 -6.25
N ASP A 158 -14.97 -13.42 -7.29
CA ASP A 158 -15.87 -14.45 -7.76
C ASP A 158 -15.15 -15.80 -7.61
N PRO A 159 -15.75 -16.83 -7.00
CA PRO A 159 -15.18 -18.18 -6.93
C PRO A 159 -14.80 -18.76 -8.29
N GLU A 160 -15.56 -18.44 -9.34
CA GLU A 160 -15.28 -18.84 -10.73
C GLU A 160 -14.28 -17.92 -11.45
N GLY A 161 -13.80 -16.89 -10.76
CA GLY A 161 -12.89 -15.86 -11.31
C GLY A 161 -11.47 -16.02 -10.83
N LEU A 162 -10.59 -15.16 -11.37
CA LEU A 162 -9.20 -15.05 -10.96
C LEU A 162 -8.91 -13.63 -10.48
N HIS A 163 -8.51 -13.51 -9.20
CA HIS A 163 -8.20 -12.23 -8.57
C HIS A 163 -6.71 -11.95 -8.60
N PHE A 164 -6.32 -10.77 -9.06
CA PHE A 164 -4.93 -10.31 -9.04
C PHE A 164 -4.78 -9.05 -8.20
N THR A 165 -4.05 -9.15 -7.10
CA THR A 165 -3.58 -8.00 -6.31
C THR A 165 -2.09 -7.79 -6.52
N ILE A 166 -1.71 -6.62 -7.04
CA ILE A 166 -0.32 -6.23 -7.20
C ILE A 166 0.15 -5.58 -5.89
N ALA A 167 0.80 -6.36 -5.06
CA ALA A 167 1.37 -5.92 -3.78
C ALA A 167 2.47 -6.87 -3.32
N ASP A 168 3.56 -6.32 -2.78
CA ASP A 168 4.61 -7.07 -2.09
C ASP A 168 4.03 -7.79 -0.86
N THR A 169 4.44 -9.03 -0.63
CA THR A 169 3.93 -9.88 0.46
C THR A 169 4.25 -9.35 1.86
N GLY A 170 5.24 -8.48 2.00
CA GLY A 170 5.55 -7.77 3.25
C GLY A 170 4.60 -6.58 3.55
N TRP A 171 3.68 -6.25 2.66
CA TRP A 171 2.72 -5.16 2.85
C TRP A 171 1.37 -5.67 3.34
N GLY A 172 0.71 -4.88 4.20
CA GLY A 172 -0.67 -5.18 4.64
C GLY A 172 -1.63 -5.41 3.46
N LYS A 173 -1.46 -4.67 2.36
CA LYS A 173 -2.26 -4.80 1.14
C LYS A 173 -2.20 -6.20 0.52
N ALA A 174 -1.11 -6.94 0.68
CA ALA A 174 -1.03 -8.31 0.19
C ALA A 174 -2.04 -9.21 0.91
N VAL A 175 -2.21 -9.04 2.21
CA VAL A 175 -3.21 -9.80 2.99
C VAL A 175 -4.63 -9.40 2.61
N TRP A 176 -4.87 -8.13 2.28
CA TRP A 176 -6.18 -7.67 1.82
C TRP A 176 -6.62 -8.34 0.51
N GLY A 177 -5.67 -8.66 -0.38
CA GLY A 177 -5.97 -9.12 -1.72
C GLY A 177 -5.46 -10.52 -2.10
N LYS A 178 -4.71 -11.20 -1.23
CA LYS A 178 -4.10 -12.50 -1.60
C LYS A 178 -4.40 -13.64 -0.62
N PHE A 179 -4.98 -13.34 0.55
CA PHE A 179 -5.11 -14.36 1.59
C PHE A 179 -6.55 -14.46 2.11
N TYR A 180 -6.76 -14.07 3.34
CA TYR A 180 -7.92 -14.46 4.14
C TYR A 180 -9.27 -14.21 3.50
N GLY A 181 -9.54 -12.99 3.03
CA GLY A 181 -10.82 -12.66 2.45
C GLY A 181 -11.10 -13.43 1.18
N GLN A 182 -10.10 -13.56 0.30
CA GLN A 182 -10.22 -14.29 -0.96
C GLN A 182 -10.45 -15.78 -0.71
N TRP A 183 -9.72 -16.39 0.22
CA TRP A 183 -9.90 -17.81 0.56
C TRP A 183 -11.23 -18.07 1.27
N LEU A 184 -11.68 -17.17 2.16
CA LEU A 184 -13.02 -17.26 2.76
C LEU A 184 -14.14 -17.14 1.72
N MET A 185 -13.86 -16.51 0.59
CA MET A 185 -14.77 -16.39 -0.55
C MET A 185 -14.55 -17.47 -1.63
N GLU A 186 -13.71 -18.48 -1.34
CA GLU A 186 -13.37 -19.57 -2.26
C GLU A 186 -12.77 -19.09 -3.61
N ALA A 187 -12.21 -17.87 -3.62
CA ALA A 187 -11.70 -17.25 -4.83
C ALA A 187 -10.28 -17.71 -5.16
N CYS A 188 -10.02 -17.95 -6.44
CA CYS A 188 -8.69 -18.20 -6.94
C CYS A 188 -7.86 -16.89 -6.96
N VAL A 189 -6.62 -16.97 -6.51
CA VAL A 189 -5.71 -15.82 -6.43
C VAL A 189 -4.54 -16.02 -7.37
N PHE A 190 -4.37 -15.08 -8.30
CA PHE A 190 -3.20 -15.03 -9.17
C PHE A 190 -2.03 -14.40 -8.44
N THR A 191 -0.89 -15.08 -8.46
CA THR A 191 0.37 -14.59 -7.89
C THR A 191 1.43 -14.58 -8.96
N TYR A 192 2.09 -13.44 -9.13
CA TYR A 192 3.14 -13.24 -10.11
C TYR A 192 4.37 -12.65 -9.41
N ASP A 193 5.50 -13.30 -9.57
CA ASP A 193 6.80 -12.87 -9.05
C ASP A 193 7.57 -12.13 -10.14
N TYR A 194 8.09 -10.94 -9.81
CA TYR A 194 8.86 -10.11 -10.75
C TYR A 194 9.93 -9.30 -10.02
N ASP A 195 11.10 -9.18 -10.63
CA ASP A 195 12.20 -8.39 -10.11
C ASP A 195 11.98 -6.89 -10.31
N ARG A 196 11.44 -6.52 -11.47
CA ARG A 196 11.15 -5.14 -11.85
C ARG A 196 9.73 -5.01 -12.37
N PHE A 197 9.09 -3.90 -11.99
CA PHE A 197 7.77 -3.57 -12.51
C PHE A 197 7.89 -3.11 -13.97
N HIS A 198 7.21 -3.81 -14.86
CA HIS A 198 6.97 -3.41 -16.25
C HIS A 198 5.47 -3.41 -16.51
N ALA A 199 4.92 -2.22 -16.84
CA ALA A 199 3.47 -2.06 -16.99
C ALA A 199 2.90 -2.97 -18.09
N GLY A 200 3.59 -3.06 -19.22
CA GLY A 200 3.17 -3.89 -20.36
C GLY A 200 3.09 -5.38 -20.02
N ASP A 201 4.07 -5.90 -19.29
CA ASP A 201 4.08 -7.31 -18.89
C ASP A 201 2.84 -7.63 -18.04
N LEU A 202 2.57 -6.80 -17.02
CA LEU A 202 1.44 -7.02 -16.13
C LEU A 202 0.09 -6.85 -16.81
N LEU A 203 -0.05 -5.91 -17.76
CA LEU A 203 -1.26 -5.75 -18.58
C LEU A 203 -1.49 -6.97 -19.46
N SER A 204 -0.44 -7.55 -20.04
CA SER A 204 -0.52 -8.76 -20.86
C SER A 204 -1.00 -9.98 -20.08
N LEU A 205 -0.65 -10.10 -18.80
CA LEU A 205 -1.10 -11.21 -17.94
C LEU A 205 -2.61 -11.24 -17.76
N ILE A 206 -3.30 -10.10 -17.89
CA ILE A 206 -4.74 -10.00 -17.67
C ILE A 206 -5.49 -10.89 -18.65
N SER A 207 -5.24 -10.77 -19.96
CA SER A 207 -5.86 -11.64 -20.96
C SER A 207 -5.25 -13.04 -20.98
N GLN A 208 -3.94 -13.15 -20.81
CA GLN A 208 -3.22 -14.41 -20.85
C GLN A 208 -3.76 -15.43 -19.82
N TYR A 209 -4.10 -14.95 -18.61
CA TYR A 209 -4.60 -15.80 -17.52
C TYR A 209 -6.08 -15.59 -17.23
N ASN A 210 -6.81 -14.85 -18.05
CA ASN A 210 -8.22 -14.53 -17.83
C ASN A 210 -8.51 -13.93 -16.45
N ILE A 211 -7.68 -12.97 -16.03
CA ILE A 211 -7.84 -12.27 -14.76
C ILE A 211 -9.16 -11.47 -14.81
N THR A 212 -10.01 -11.68 -13.80
CA THR A 212 -11.34 -11.07 -13.73
C THR A 212 -11.41 -9.86 -12.82
N THR A 213 -10.59 -9.81 -11.79
CA THR A 213 -10.57 -8.68 -10.83
C THR A 213 -9.13 -8.24 -10.54
N LEU A 214 -8.90 -6.93 -10.58
CA LEU A 214 -7.58 -6.32 -10.38
C LEU A 214 -7.59 -5.38 -9.19
N CYS A 215 -6.56 -5.48 -8.34
CA CYS A 215 -6.26 -4.48 -7.31
C CYS A 215 -4.80 -4.06 -7.38
N CYS A 216 -4.55 -2.77 -7.54
CA CYS A 216 -3.20 -2.23 -7.44
C CYS A 216 -3.19 -0.80 -6.85
N PRO A 217 -2.05 -0.27 -6.41
CA PRO A 217 -1.94 1.12 -5.97
C PRO A 217 -2.22 2.12 -7.11
N PRO A 218 -2.68 3.35 -6.81
CA PRO A 218 -2.84 4.42 -7.79
C PRO A 218 -1.59 4.67 -8.64
N THR A 219 -0.42 4.58 -8.03
CA THR A 219 0.87 4.70 -8.74
C THR A 219 0.99 3.70 -9.89
N MET A 220 0.53 2.45 -9.73
CA MET A 220 0.57 1.45 -10.81
C MET A 220 -0.46 1.74 -11.90
N TYR A 221 -1.67 2.17 -11.55
CA TYR A 221 -2.64 2.64 -12.55
C TYR A 221 -2.09 3.80 -13.39
N ARG A 222 -1.33 4.72 -12.78
CA ARG A 222 -0.64 5.79 -13.51
C ARG A 222 0.39 5.24 -14.51
N LEU A 223 1.14 4.23 -14.14
CA LEU A 223 2.10 3.57 -15.04
C LEU A 223 1.38 2.82 -16.18
N PHE A 224 0.23 2.20 -15.91
CA PHE A 224 -0.61 1.61 -16.96
C PHE A 224 -1.18 2.67 -17.92
N MET A 225 -1.59 3.81 -17.40
CA MET A 225 -2.02 4.95 -18.21
C MET A 225 -0.89 5.45 -19.12
N GLN A 226 0.32 5.59 -18.58
CA GLN A 226 1.50 6.01 -19.36
C GLN A 226 1.91 4.98 -20.42
N GLU A 227 1.77 3.70 -20.13
CA GLU A 227 2.01 2.59 -21.07
C GLU A 227 0.97 2.61 -22.22
N GLY A 228 -0.28 3.00 -21.92
CA GLY A 228 -1.40 3.01 -22.85
C GLY A 228 -2.15 1.67 -22.88
N VAL A 229 -3.23 1.60 -22.11
CA VAL A 229 -4.02 0.37 -21.90
C VAL A 229 -4.71 -0.16 -23.16
N ASP A 230 -4.99 0.71 -24.15
CA ASP A 230 -5.61 0.33 -25.43
C ASP A 230 -4.79 -0.65 -26.27
N LYS A 231 -3.51 -0.82 -25.95
CA LYS A 231 -2.61 -1.78 -26.63
C LYS A 231 -2.85 -3.22 -26.18
N TYR A 232 -3.61 -3.42 -25.09
CA TYR A 232 -3.76 -4.69 -24.42
C TYR A 232 -5.23 -5.13 -24.40
N ASP A 233 -5.47 -6.42 -24.48
CA ASP A 233 -6.80 -6.98 -24.32
C ASP A 233 -7.13 -7.09 -22.83
N LEU A 234 -8.03 -6.26 -22.34
CA LEU A 234 -8.51 -6.23 -20.96
C LEU A 234 -9.95 -6.75 -20.84
N SER A 235 -10.49 -7.41 -21.88
CA SER A 235 -11.90 -7.82 -21.96
C SER A 235 -12.32 -8.82 -20.88
N THR A 236 -11.37 -9.57 -20.32
CA THR A 236 -11.64 -10.52 -19.21
C THR A 236 -11.81 -9.81 -17.87
N LEU A 237 -11.28 -8.58 -17.74
CA LEU A 237 -11.37 -7.82 -16.51
C LEU A 237 -12.80 -7.29 -16.30
N LYS A 238 -13.38 -7.59 -15.15
CA LYS A 238 -14.75 -7.21 -14.78
C LYS A 238 -14.79 -6.13 -13.70
N TYR A 239 -13.71 -6.00 -12.90
CA TYR A 239 -13.71 -5.13 -11.73
C TYR A 239 -12.31 -4.66 -11.37
N SER A 240 -12.20 -3.40 -10.96
CA SER A 240 -10.92 -2.75 -10.64
C SER A 240 -11.00 -2.01 -9.31
N THR A 241 -10.03 -2.23 -8.43
CA THR A 241 -9.97 -1.60 -7.11
C THR A 241 -8.61 -0.98 -6.85
N THR A 242 -8.57 0.02 -5.98
CA THR A 242 -7.32 0.67 -5.55
C THR A 242 -7.38 1.08 -4.08
N ALA A 243 -6.25 1.01 -3.41
CA ALA A 243 -6.06 1.51 -2.05
C ALA A 243 -4.58 1.79 -1.74
N GLY A 244 -4.33 2.41 -0.59
CA GLY A 244 -2.99 2.66 -0.03
C GLY A 244 -2.46 4.06 -0.29
N GLU A 245 -2.95 4.71 -1.33
CA GLU A 245 -2.78 6.13 -1.67
C GLU A 245 -4.12 6.65 -2.16
N ALA A 246 -4.33 7.95 -2.13
CA ALA A 246 -5.54 8.54 -2.71
C ALA A 246 -5.49 8.49 -4.24
N LEU A 247 -6.61 8.15 -4.86
CA LEU A 247 -6.73 8.04 -6.31
C LEU A 247 -6.93 9.42 -6.96
N ASN A 248 -6.07 9.76 -7.88
CA ASN A 248 -6.24 11.00 -8.65
C ASN A 248 -7.41 10.89 -9.63
N PRO A 249 -8.21 11.94 -9.76
CA PRO A 249 -9.34 11.98 -10.69
C PRO A 249 -8.98 11.67 -12.14
N ASP A 250 -7.85 12.16 -12.64
CA ASP A 250 -7.35 11.90 -13.99
C ASP A 250 -7.16 10.41 -14.29
N ILE A 251 -6.65 9.65 -13.33
CA ILE A 251 -6.46 8.20 -13.45
C ILE A 251 -7.81 7.48 -13.49
N PHE A 252 -8.75 7.89 -12.63
CA PHE A 252 -10.11 7.33 -12.59
C PHE A 252 -10.82 7.54 -13.92
N ASP A 253 -10.78 8.77 -14.45
CA ASP A 253 -11.45 9.15 -15.71
C ASP A 253 -10.80 8.46 -16.91
N TYR A 254 -9.47 8.42 -16.99
CA TYR A 254 -8.73 7.70 -18.03
C TYR A 254 -9.08 6.20 -18.04
N TRP A 255 -9.02 5.54 -16.88
CA TRP A 255 -9.32 4.11 -16.79
C TRP A 255 -10.74 3.80 -17.25
N LYS A 256 -11.71 4.62 -16.85
CA LYS A 256 -13.10 4.50 -17.26
C LYS A 256 -13.28 4.71 -18.76
N GLU A 257 -12.62 5.70 -19.35
CA GLU A 257 -12.71 6.00 -20.79
C GLU A 257 -12.17 4.85 -21.64
N HIS A 258 -11.02 4.29 -21.26
CA HIS A 258 -10.31 3.31 -22.09
C HIS A 258 -10.71 1.86 -21.83
N THR A 259 -11.23 1.52 -20.64
CA THR A 259 -11.61 0.14 -20.31
C THR A 259 -13.12 -0.06 -20.13
N GLY A 260 -13.89 1.01 -20.01
CA GLY A 260 -15.29 0.97 -19.63
C GLY A 260 -15.54 0.65 -18.15
N LEU A 261 -14.48 0.38 -17.38
CA LEU A 261 -14.55 0.04 -15.94
C LEU A 261 -14.22 1.26 -15.08
N VAL A 262 -14.87 1.36 -13.92
CA VAL A 262 -14.49 2.34 -12.89
C VAL A 262 -13.55 1.71 -11.88
N ILE A 263 -12.69 2.54 -11.28
CA ILE A 263 -11.82 2.11 -10.17
C ILE A 263 -12.55 2.36 -8.85
N TYR A 264 -12.73 1.33 -8.06
CA TYR A 264 -13.34 1.41 -6.73
C TYR A 264 -12.25 1.68 -5.70
N GLU A 265 -12.17 2.93 -5.25
CA GLU A 265 -11.20 3.33 -4.23
C GLU A 265 -11.63 2.85 -2.84
N GLY A 266 -10.64 2.46 -2.02
CA GLY A 266 -10.83 2.07 -0.64
C GLY A 266 -9.74 2.62 0.28
N PHE A 267 -10.15 3.05 1.47
CA PHE A 267 -9.28 3.56 2.52
C PHE A 267 -9.24 2.58 3.70
N GLY A 268 -8.06 2.42 4.22
CA GLY A 268 -7.73 1.74 5.45
C GLY A 268 -6.24 1.89 5.72
N GLN A 269 -5.78 1.31 6.80
CA GLN A 269 -4.40 1.46 7.26
C GLN A 269 -3.79 0.09 7.53
N THR A 270 -2.53 0.06 7.99
CA THR A 270 -1.93 -1.16 8.55
C THR A 270 -2.68 -1.58 9.82
N GLU A 271 -3.20 -0.60 10.55
CA GLU A 271 -3.93 -0.72 11.80
C GLU A 271 -5.39 -1.22 11.62
N THR A 272 -5.90 -1.19 10.39
CA THR A 272 -7.31 -1.52 10.09
C THR A 272 -7.45 -2.31 8.80
N PRO A 273 -8.52 -3.09 8.60
CA PRO A 273 -8.98 -3.47 7.26
C PRO A 273 -9.59 -2.27 6.52
N LEU A 274 -10.39 -2.55 5.49
CA LEU A 274 -11.13 -1.57 4.73
C LEU A 274 -12.15 -0.83 5.59
N THR A 275 -11.97 0.48 5.80
CA THR A 275 -12.81 1.29 6.69
C THR A 275 -13.77 2.23 5.96
N VAL A 276 -13.33 2.82 4.86
CA VAL A 276 -14.14 3.64 3.95
C VAL A 276 -13.89 3.17 2.53
N ALA A 277 -14.91 2.95 1.73
CA ALA A 277 -14.73 2.50 0.36
C ALA A 277 -15.92 2.79 -0.55
N ASN A 278 -15.64 2.80 -1.84
CA ASN A 278 -16.64 2.59 -2.87
C ASN A 278 -16.93 1.08 -2.95
N LEU A 279 -18.04 0.64 -2.35
CA LEU A 279 -18.39 -0.79 -2.29
C LEU A 279 -19.09 -1.24 -3.57
N VAL A 280 -19.18 -2.56 -3.76
CA VAL A 280 -19.99 -3.18 -4.83
C VAL A 280 -21.41 -2.61 -4.81
N ASN A 281 -21.93 -2.32 -6.00
CA ASN A 281 -23.24 -1.65 -6.19
C ASN A 281 -23.35 -0.19 -5.71
N SER A 282 -22.26 0.41 -5.26
CA SER A 282 -22.22 1.88 -5.08
C SER A 282 -21.95 2.59 -6.41
N THR A 283 -22.14 3.89 -6.42
CA THR A 283 -21.72 4.76 -7.54
C THR A 283 -20.43 5.47 -7.15
N PRO A 284 -19.24 5.01 -7.58
CA PRO A 284 -17.98 5.68 -7.27
C PRO A 284 -17.99 7.12 -7.80
N ARG A 285 -17.45 8.03 -6.99
CA ARG A 285 -17.22 9.44 -7.37
C ARG A 285 -15.73 9.66 -7.53
N SER A 286 -15.33 10.24 -8.65
CA SER A 286 -13.92 10.58 -8.95
C SER A 286 -13.35 11.45 -7.81
N GLY A 287 -12.24 11.00 -7.20
CA GLY A 287 -11.58 11.66 -6.06
C GLY A 287 -12.18 11.38 -4.67
N SER A 288 -13.25 10.58 -4.56
CA SER A 288 -13.82 10.19 -3.26
C SER A 288 -13.45 8.77 -2.88
N MET A 289 -13.07 8.58 -1.62
CA MET A 289 -12.82 7.25 -1.04
C MET A 289 -14.10 6.40 -0.89
N GLY A 290 -15.30 6.98 -1.09
CA GLY A 290 -16.58 6.29 -0.88
C GLY A 290 -17.21 6.57 0.47
N LYS A 291 -17.86 5.55 1.04
CA LYS A 291 -18.62 5.62 2.30
C LYS A 291 -18.08 4.64 3.34
N PRO A 292 -18.43 4.78 4.63
CA PRO A 292 -18.01 3.84 5.66
C PRO A 292 -18.34 2.39 5.32
N SER A 293 -17.39 1.51 5.58
CA SER A 293 -17.60 0.06 5.52
C SER A 293 -18.68 -0.36 6.53
N PRO A 294 -19.53 -1.33 6.22
CA PRO A 294 -20.57 -1.77 7.12
C PRO A 294 -20.06 -2.39 8.44
N LEU A 295 -18.76 -2.68 8.52
CA LEU A 295 -18.12 -3.19 9.74
C LEU A 295 -17.88 -2.11 10.79
N TYR A 296 -17.84 -0.82 10.40
CA TYR A 296 -17.33 0.23 11.26
C TYR A 296 -18.25 1.44 11.33
N GLU A 297 -18.38 1.98 12.52
CA GLU A 297 -18.88 3.33 12.74
C GLU A 297 -17.71 4.30 12.57
N VAL A 298 -17.76 5.11 11.50
CA VAL A 298 -16.69 6.05 11.13
C VAL A 298 -17.24 7.46 11.13
N GLU A 299 -16.54 8.35 11.79
CA GLU A 299 -16.87 9.77 11.86
C GLU A 299 -15.70 10.65 11.45
N ILE A 300 -16.01 11.86 11.02
CA ILE A 300 -15.04 12.96 10.93
C ILE A 300 -15.20 13.81 12.19
N GLN A 301 -14.13 13.92 12.98
CA GLN A 301 -14.15 14.62 14.27
C GLN A 301 -13.22 15.82 14.28
N ARG A 302 -13.66 16.86 15.02
CA ARG A 302 -12.83 18.02 15.40
C ARG A 302 -11.85 17.63 16.49
N ALA A 303 -10.92 18.53 16.80
CA ALA A 303 -9.93 18.33 17.85
C ALA A 303 -10.54 18.22 19.28
N ASP A 304 -11.76 18.67 19.47
CA ASP A 304 -12.50 18.55 20.72
C ASP A 304 -13.35 17.27 20.81
N GLY A 305 -13.24 16.37 19.83
CA GLY A 305 -13.98 15.11 19.75
C GLY A 305 -15.41 15.26 19.20
N SER A 306 -15.87 16.47 18.89
CA SER A 306 -17.19 16.68 18.31
C SER A 306 -17.21 16.33 16.82
N ARG A 307 -18.34 15.78 16.34
CA ARG A 307 -18.53 15.43 14.93
C ARG A 307 -18.52 16.67 14.03
N CYS A 308 -17.83 16.62 12.91
CA CYS A 308 -17.85 17.65 11.87
C CYS A 308 -19.17 17.68 11.11
N ASN A 309 -19.55 18.87 10.65
CA ASN A 309 -20.66 19.02 9.69
C ASN A 309 -20.20 18.65 8.28
N PRO A 310 -21.12 18.33 7.34
CA PRO A 310 -20.78 18.16 5.94
C PRO A 310 -19.98 19.36 5.40
N GLY A 311 -18.92 19.06 4.62
CA GLY A 311 -17.98 20.04 4.08
C GLY A 311 -16.89 20.50 5.06
N GLU A 312 -16.96 20.14 6.32
CA GLU A 312 -15.97 20.49 7.33
C GLU A 312 -14.88 19.44 7.42
N THR A 313 -13.61 19.86 7.41
CA THR A 313 -12.44 18.97 7.51
C THR A 313 -12.12 18.64 8.96
N GLY A 314 -12.00 17.35 9.26
CA GLY A 314 -11.58 16.82 10.56
C GLY A 314 -10.81 15.53 10.43
N GLU A 315 -10.53 14.88 11.55
CA GLU A 315 -9.86 13.59 11.60
C GLU A 315 -10.84 12.45 11.37
N ILE A 316 -10.41 11.44 10.62
CA ILE A 316 -11.15 10.19 10.47
C ILE A 316 -11.00 9.40 11.77
N CYS A 317 -12.11 9.15 12.46
CA CYS A 317 -12.13 8.38 13.70
C CYS A 317 -13.04 7.16 13.54
N ILE A 318 -12.62 6.03 14.11
CA ILE A 318 -13.34 4.76 14.05
C ILE A 318 -13.73 4.39 15.49
N LYS A 319 -15.01 4.13 15.71
CA LYS A 319 -15.48 3.72 17.03
C LYS A 319 -14.94 2.35 17.40
N ILE A 320 -14.40 2.24 18.61
CA ILE A 320 -13.77 1.02 19.14
C ILE A 320 -14.36 0.55 20.47
N ASP A 321 -15.47 1.10 20.90
CA ASP A 321 -16.19 0.63 22.06
C ASP A 321 -17.65 0.27 21.68
N PRO A 322 -17.98 -1.05 21.60
CA PRO A 322 -17.05 -2.20 21.68
C PRO A 322 -16.09 -2.28 20.46
N GLN A 323 -14.91 -2.83 20.68
CA GLN A 323 -13.91 -2.96 19.60
C GLN A 323 -14.41 -3.87 18.48
N PRO A 324 -14.52 -3.36 17.25
CA PRO A 324 -14.99 -4.16 16.11
C PRO A 324 -13.90 -5.10 15.59
N ALA A 325 -14.34 -6.14 14.86
CA ALA A 325 -13.43 -7.09 14.25
C ALA A 325 -12.43 -6.42 13.30
N GLY A 326 -11.17 -6.85 13.35
CA GLY A 326 -10.12 -6.46 12.41
C GLY A 326 -9.34 -5.20 12.80
N ILE A 327 -9.82 -4.37 13.71
CA ILE A 327 -9.01 -3.25 14.23
C ILE A 327 -7.84 -3.81 15.05
N MET A 328 -6.66 -3.20 14.93
CA MET A 328 -5.47 -3.62 15.66
C MET A 328 -5.72 -3.76 17.16
N MET A 329 -5.03 -4.68 17.80
CA MET A 329 -5.06 -4.79 19.26
C MET A 329 -4.33 -3.62 19.93
N CYS A 330 -3.13 -3.31 19.42
CA CYS A 330 -2.25 -2.28 19.96
C CYS A 330 -1.04 -2.07 19.04
N TYR A 331 -0.27 -1.05 19.35
CA TYR A 331 1.15 -1.01 18.93
C TYR A 331 1.97 -1.84 19.94
N TYR A 332 2.47 -2.98 19.48
CA TYR A 332 3.18 -3.95 20.33
C TYR A 332 4.37 -3.31 21.04
N ARG A 333 4.47 -3.51 22.36
CA ARG A 333 5.48 -2.91 23.24
C ARG A 333 5.55 -1.38 23.20
N ASN A 334 4.41 -0.73 22.90
CA ASN A 334 4.34 0.74 22.88
C ASN A 334 2.96 1.20 23.39
N GLU A 335 2.78 1.14 24.70
CA GLU A 335 1.52 1.51 25.36
C GLU A 335 1.18 2.99 25.20
N GLU A 336 2.20 3.86 25.29
CA GLU A 336 2.04 5.31 25.12
C GLU A 336 1.45 5.64 23.74
N ARG A 337 2.01 5.02 22.68
CA ARG A 337 1.53 5.23 21.31
C ARG A 337 0.14 4.62 21.11
N THR A 338 -0.15 3.49 21.74
CA THR A 338 -1.48 2.88 21.70
C THR A 338 -2.51 3.80 22.33
N ALA A 339 -2.23 4.31 23.53
CA ALA A 339 -3.10 5.25 24.23
C ALA A 339 -3.27 6.57 23.46
N ALA A 340 -2.24 7.05 22.77
CA ALA A 340 -2.32 8.25 21.94
C ALA A 340 -3.14 8.07 20.66
N ALA A 341 -3.38 6.83 20.22
CA ALA A 341 -4.19 6.53 19.04
C ALA A 341 -5.59 5.96 19.37
N MET A 342 -5.75 5.38 20.56
CA MET A 342 -6.99 4.75 21.00
C MET A 342 -7.43 5.37 22.34
N TYR A 343 -8.32 6.34 22.28
CA TYR A 343 -8.85 7.03 23.46
C TYR A 343 -10.30 7.46 23.26
N ASP A 344 -11.00 7.72 24.35
CA ASP A 344 -12.42 8.16 24.37
C ASP A 344 -13.38 7.28 23.57
N GLY A 345 -13.05 5.97 23.44
CA GLY A 345 -13.86 5.01 22.69
C GLY A 345 -13.64 5.05 21.17
N TRP A 346 -12.63 5.79 20.70
CA TRP A 346 -12.32 5.95 19.29
C TRP A 346 -10.86 5.59 18.97
N TYR A 347 -10.65 5.02 17.78
CA TYR A 347 -9.35 4.94 17.14
C TYR A 347 -9.17 6.15 16.23
N HIS A 348 -8.16 6.94 16.53
CA HIS A 348 -7.76 8.14 15.82
C HIS A 348 -6.74 7.77 14.74
N THR A 349 -7.15 7.86 13.48
CA THR A 349 -6.34 7.36 12.36
C THR A 349 -5.14 8.24 12.05
N GLY A 350 -5.14 9.51 12.46
CA GLY A 350 -4.18 10.52 12.04
C GLY A 350 -4.35 10.97 10.59
N ASP A 351 -5.38 10.50 9.91
CA ASP A 351 -5.76 10.94 8.56
C ASP A 351 -6.94 11.91 8.61
N THR A 352 -6.93 12.94 7.76
CA THR A 352 -7.99 13.94 7.68
C THR A 352 -8.79 13.81 6.40
N ALA A 353 -10.09 14.04 6.53
CA ALA A 353 -11.05 14.04 5.43
C ALA A 353 -12.18 15.03 5.72
N TRP A 354 -13.05 15.21 4.74
CA TRP A 354 -14.37 15.81 4.93
C TRP A 354 -15.44 14.92 4.30
N VAL A 355 -16.68 15.10 4.71
CA VAL A 355 -17.83 14.33 4.22
C VAL A 355 -18.77 15.28 3.49
N ASP A 356 -19.30 14.86 2.33
CA ASP A 356 -20.33 15.61 1.62
C ASP A 356 -21.75 15.32 2.17
N GLU A 357 -22.75 16.03 1.65
CA GLU A 357 -24.17 15.87 2.05
C GLU A 357 -24.72 14.47 1.73
N ASP A 358 -24.13 13.76 0.76
CA ASP A 358 -24.51 12.40 0.38
C ASP A 358 -23.75 11.33 1.17
N GLY A 359 -22.84 11.72 2.07
CA GLY A 359 -22.07 10.85 2.94
C GLY A 359 -20.81 10.25 2.31
N TYR A 360 -20.32 10.81 1.20
CA TYR A 360 -19.03 10.41 0.62
C TYR A 360 -17.88 11.12 1.34
N PHE A 361 -16.81 10.37 1.59
CA PHE A 361 -15.60 10.82 2.25
C PHE A 361 -14.57 11.26 1.20
N TRP A 362 -13.95 12.42 1.45
CA TRP A 362 -12.96 13.05 0.59
C TRP A 362 -11.66 13.24 1.36
N TYR A 363 -10.60 12.58 0.91
CA TYR A 363 -9.31 12.60 1.58
C TYR A 363 -8.62 13.96 1.46
N VAL A 364 -8.05 14.44 2.57
CA VAL A 364 -7.30 15.72 2.61
C VAL A 364 -5.81 15.46 2.81
N GLY A 365 -5.44 14.58 3.74
CA GLY A 365 -4.04 14.26 4.04
C GLY A 365 -3.85 13.75 5.45
N ARG A 366 -2.60 13.49 5.79
CA ARG A 366 -2.21 13.20 7.18
C ARG A 366 -2.31 14.45 8.03
N ASN A 367 -2.69 14.31 9.30
CA ASN A 367 -2.75 15.42 10.27
C ASN A 367 -1.41 16.18 10.38
N ASP A 368 -0.29 15.44 10.33
CA ASP A 368 1.07 15.96 10.40
C ASP A 368 1.58 16.58 9.08
N ASP A 369 0.94 16.23 7.95
CA ASP A 369 1.26 16.75 6.61
C ASP A 369 0.38 17.96 6.21
N VAL A 370 -0.80 18.14 6.85
CA VAL A 370 -1.67 19.30 6.58
C VAL A 370 -0.93 20.61 6.85
N ILE A 371 -0.94 21.48 5.84
CA ILE A 371 -0.24 22.77 5.87
C ILE A 371 -1.17 23.83 6.44
N LYS A 372 -0.81 24.36 7.61
CA LYS A 372 -1.53 25.48 8.24
C LYS A 372 -0.94 26.79 7.72
N SER A 373 -1.59 27.43 6.75
CA SER A 373 -1.13 28.64 6.08
C SER A 373 -2.19 29.74 6.18
N SER A 374 -1.86 30.87 6.79
CA SER A 374 -2.76 32.02 6.94
C SER A 374 -4.15 31.65 7.49
N GLY A 375 -4.22 30.71 8.42
CA GLY A 375 -5.49 30.21 9.01
C GLY A 375 -6.17 29.10 8.21
N TYR A 376 -5.76 28.83 6.99
CA TYR A 376 -6.28 27.74 6.17
C TYR A 376 -5.59 26.41 6.49
N ARG A 377 -6.35 25.32 6.39
CA ARG A 377 -5.83 23.94 6.42
C ARG A 377 -5.77 23.42 4.99
N ILE A 378 -4.56 23.27 4.46
CA ILE A 378 -4.31 22.91 3.05
C ILE A 378 -3.81 21.47 3.02
N GLY A 379 -4.55 20.60 2.35
CA GLY A 379 -4.14 19.22 2.10
C GLY A 379 -3.10 19.15 0.98
N PRO A 380 -1.95 18.48 1.22
CA PRO A 380 -0.95 18.29 0.19
C PRO A 380 -1.48 17.59 -1.05
N PHE A 381 -2.33 16.57 -0.86
CA PHE A 381 -2.83 15.71 -1.93
C PHE A 381 -3.56 16.47 -3.04
N GLU A 382 -4.41 17.44 -2.70
CA GLU A 382 -5.15 18.23 -3.70
C GLU A 382 -4.20 18.99 -4.63
N ILE A 383 -3.14 19.56 -4.07
CA ILE A 383 -2.14 20.30 -4.86
C ILE A 383 -1.28 19.34 -5.69
N GLU A 384 -0.89 18.24 -5.11
CA GLU A 384 -0.13 17.19 -5.80
C GLU A 384 -0.92 16.62 -6.98
N SER A 385 -2.22 16.36 -6.80
CA SER A 385 -3.10 15.90 -7.88
C SER A 385 -3.11 16.87 -9.06
N VAL A 386 -3.30 18.15 -8.78
CA VAL A 386 -3.32 19.19 -9.83
C VAL A 386 -1.96 19.37 -10.51
N LEU A 387 -0.87 19.28 -9.77
CA LEU A 387 0.48 19.34 -10.35
C LEU A 387 0.77 18.15 -11.26
N LEU A 388 0.30 16.96 -10.90
CA LEU A 388 0.49 15.72 -11.66
C LEU A 388 -0.29 15.68 -12.98
N GLU A 389 -1.33 16.52 -13.13
CA GLU A 389 -2.04 16.70 -14.41
C GLU A 389 -1.22 17.51 -15.42
N HIS A 390 -0.16 18.18 -15.00
CA HIS A 390 0.67 18.98 -15.89
C HIS A 390 1.71 18.12 -16.60
N GLU A 391 1.81 18.24 -17.94
CA GLU A 391 2.67 17.39 -18.78
C GLU A 391 4.15 17.38 -18.39
N ALA A 392 4.64 18.46 -17.79
CA ALA A 392 6.03 18.57 -17.33
C ALA A 392 6.31 17.78 -16.05
N VAL A 393 5.29 17.39 -15.28
CA VAL A 393 5.46 16.80 -13.93
C VAL A 393 5.37 15.28 -13.99
N ARG A 394 6.44 14.62 -13.54
CA ARG A 394 6.48 13.15 -13.38
C ARG A 394 6.03 12.71 -12.00
N GLU A 395 6.59 13.33 -10.96
CA GLU A 395 6.26 13.09 -9.56
C GLU A 395 6.33 14.41 -8.79
N CYS A 396 5.55 14.53 -7.74
CA CYS A 396 5.67 15.68 -6.85
C CYS A 396 5.30 15.33 -5.40
N ALA A 397 5.83 16.13 -4.50
CA ALA A 397 5.47 16.11 -3.09
C ALA A 397 5.25 17.54 -2.60
N VAL A 398 4.17 17.75 -1.87
CA VAL A 398 3.83 19.07 -1.31
C VAL A 398 4.03 19.05 0.21
N THR A 399 4.77 20.05 0.72
CA THR A 399 5.07 20.22 2.15
C THR A 399 4.87 21.67 2.56
N GLY A 400 4.76 21.90 3.86
CA GLY A 400 4.76 23.24 4.44
C GLY A 400 6.15 23.59 4.97
N VAL A 401 6.68 24.72 4.55
CA VAL A 401 7.92 25.29 5.09
C VAL A 401 7.59 26.50 6.00
N PRO A 402 8.40 26.83 7.02
CA PRO A 402 8.16 27.98 7.87
C PRO A 402 8.02 29.28 7.06
N ASP A 403 7.06 30.13 7.41
CA ASP A 403 6.83 31.43 6.80
C ASP A 403 6.44 32.42 7.90
N PRO A 404 7.17 33.54 8.07
CA PRO A 404 6.96 34.46 9.18
C PRO A 404 5.62 35.21 9.14
N VAL A 405 4.99 35.29 7.97
CA VAL A 405 3.70 35.99 7.79
C VAL A 405 2.53 35.01 7.85
N ARG A 406 2.71 33.81 7.29
CA ARG A 406 1.63 32.82 7.09
C ARG A 406 1.68 31.67 8.08
N GLY A 407 2.71 31.57 8.92
CA GLY A 407 3.03 30.42 9.73
C GLY A 407 3.71 29.32 8.89
N LYS A 408 3.09 28.89 7.78
CA LYS A 408 3.72 28.03 6.77
C LYS A 408 3.39 28.50 5.37
N ALA A 409 4.35 28.40 4.45
CA ALA A 409 4.16 28.53 3.01
C ALA A 409 4.08 27.14 2.36
N VAL A 410 3.29 27.01 1.31
CA VAL A 410 3.19 25.80 0.51
C VAL A 410 4.42 25.67 -0.38
N LYS A 411 5.14 24.57 -0.28
CA LYS A 411 6.27 24.19 -1.14
C LYS A 411 5.93 22.93 -1.92
N ALA A 412 6.26 22.91 -3.21
CA ALA A 412 6.22 21.71 -4.04
C ALA A 412 7.66 21.29 -4.41
N THR A 413 8.00 20.03 -4.13
CA THR A 413 9.22 19.38 -4.59
C THR A 413 8.84 18.49 -5.76
N ILE A 414 9.40 18.75 -6.95
CA ILE A 414 8.91 18.23 -8.24
C ILE A 414 10.03 17.47 -8.94
N VAL A 415 9.69 16.29 -9.44
CA VAL A 415 10.49 15.54 -10.41
C VAL A 415 9.86 15.77 -11.79
N LEU A 416 10.62 16.32 -12.70
CA LEU A 416 10.17 16.60 -14.06
C LEU A 416 10.27 15.37 -14.97
N GLN A 417 9.55 15.40 -16.10
CA GLN A 417 9.72 14.42 -17.16
C GLN A 417 11.15 14.49 -17.74
N ASN A 418 11.67 13.36 -18.21
CA ASN A 418 13.08 13.20 -18.57
C ASN A 418 13.64 14.21 -19.61
N SER A 419 12.77 14.81 -20.43
CA SER A 419 13.15 15.78 -21.46
C SER A 419 12.99 17.24 -21.03
N ILE A 420 12.53 17.50 -19.80
CA ILE A 420 12.17 18.83 -19.32
C ILE A 420 13.13 19.28 -18.22
N HIS A 421 13.57 20.52 -18.30
CA HIS A 421 14.44 21.14 -17.30
C HIS A 421 13.72 22.23 -16.53
N GLY A 422 14.02 22.31 -15.22
CA GLY A 422 13.49 23.36 -14.35
C GLY A 422 13.93 24.76 -14.81
N SER A 423 13.00 25.70 -14.79
CA SER A 423 13.26 27.11 -15.11
C SER A 423 12.30 28.03 -14.36
N GLU A 424 12.64 29.30 -14.25
CA GLU A 424 11.74 30.31 -13.68
C GLU A 424 10.41 30.42 -14.44
N MET A 425 10.45 30.22 -15.75
CA MET A 425 9.28 30.25 -16.59
C MET A 425 8.34 29.08 -16.24
N LEU A 426 8.86 27.87 -16.19
CA LEU A 426 8.10 26.68 -15.79
C LEU A 426 7.57 26.80 -14.35
N THR A 427 8.36 27.39 -13.44
CA THR A 427 7.92 27.63 -12.06
C THR A 427 6.68 28.53 -12.02
N LYS A 428 6.67 29.64 -12.78
CA LYS A 428 5.53 30.55 -12.88
C LYS A 428 4.31 29.89 -13.56
N GLU A 429 4.57 29.07 -14.56
CA GLU A 429 3.54 28.28 -15.25
C GLU A 429 2.85 27.33 -14.30
N LEU A 430 3.60 26.49 -13.57
CA LEU A 430 3.06 25.53 -12.58
C LEU A 430 2.32 26.24 -11.44
N GLN A 431 2.84 27.36 -10.94
CA GLN A 431 2.15 28.18 -9.95
C GLN A 431 0.82 28.71 -10.47
N THR A 432 0.79 29.17 -11.72
CA THR A 432 -0.41 29.69 -12.38
C THR A 432 -1.40 28.56 -12.63
N TRP A 433 -0.92 27.39 -13.07
CA TRP A 433 -1.71 26.17 -13.25
C TRP A 433 -2.48 25.81 -11.99
N VAL A 434 -1.80 25.71 -10.87
CA VAL A 434 -2.44 25.40 -9.57
C VAL A 434 -3.43 26.50 -9.16
N LYS A 435 -3.11 27.78 -9.35
CA LYS A 435 -4.02 28.89 -9.04
C LYS A 435 -5.34 28.86 -9.82
N HIS A 436 -5.31 28.39 -11.05
CA HIS A 436 -6.49 28.30 -11.89
C HIS A 436 -7.37 27.08 -11.56
N LYS A 437 -6.76 25.99 -11.13
CA LYS A 437 -7.46 24.73 -10.85
C LYS A 437 -7.88 24.56 -9.39
N THR A 438 -7.30 25.35 -8.48
CA THR A 438 -7.62 25.31 -7.05
C THR A 438 -7.91 26.72 -6.49
N ALA A 439 -8.23 26.77 -5.20
CA ALA A 439 -8.36 28.07 -4.53
C ALA A 439 -6.99 28.81 -4.52
N PRO A 440 -6.98 30.14 -4.83
CA PRO A 440 -5.73 30.89 -4.99
C PRO A 440 -4.74 30.86 -3.83
N TYR A 441 -5.20 30.60 -2.62
CA TYR A 441 -4.31 30.49 -1.44
C TYR A 441 -3.53 29.15 -1.38
N LYS A 442 -3.89 28.15 -2.19
CA LYS A 442 -3.31 26.80 -2.19
C LYS A 442 -2.06 26.65 -3.05
N TYR A 443 -1.80 27.57 -4.00
CA TYR A 443 -0.68 27.40 -4.93
C TYR A 443 0.68 27.34 -4.21
N PRO A 444 1.62 26.52 -4.69
CA PRO A 444 2.96 26.44 -4.10
C PRO A 444 3.72 27.74 -4.36
N ARG A 445 4.16 28.39 -3.28
CA ARG A 445 4.97 29.60 -3.36
C ARG A 445 6.41 29.30 -3.68
N ILE A 446 6.86 28.12 -3.28
CA ILE A 446 8.21 27.61 -3.51
C ILE A 446 8.07 26.35 -4.35
N ILE A 447 8.83 26.26 -5.44
CA ILE A 447 8.99 25.06 -6.25
C ILE A 447 10.48 24.70 -6.26
N GLU A 448 10.79 23.46 -5.88
CA GLU A 448 12.12 22.88 -5.97
C GLU A 448 12.08 21.71 -6.95
N TYR A 449 13.00 21.71 -7.92
CA TYR A 449 13.16 20.61 -8.84
C TYR A 449 14.25 19.65 -8.34
N VAL A 450 13.96 18.36 -8.35
CA VAL A 450 14.86 17.30 -7.89
C VAL A 450 14.88 16.14 -8.90
N GLU A 451 15.91 15.34 -8.86
CA GLU A 451 16.02 14.15 -9.72
C GLU A 451 15.10 13.03 -9.23
N GLU A 452 14.96 12.86 -7.90
CA GLU A 452 14.11 11.86 -7.27
C GLU A 452 13.54 12.35 -5.94
N LEU A 453 12.40 11.80 -5.54
CA LEU A 453 11.79 12.04 -4.23
C LEU A 453 12.24 10.96 -3.23
N PRO A 454 12.45 11.30 -1.95
CA PRO A 454 12.72 10.31 -0.92
C PRO A 454 11.49 9.42 -0.71
N LYS A 455 11.69 8.11 -0.79
CA LYS A 455 10.62 7.11 -0.66
C LYS A 455 10.90 6.13 0.48
N THR A 456 9.86 5.54 1.01
CA THR A 456 9.96 4.36 1.88
C THR A 456 10.30 3.14 1.04
N VAL A 457 10.71 2.02 1.68
CA VAL A 457 10.83 0.72 1.00
C VAL A 457 9.57 0.30 0.23
N ASN A 458 8.41 0.83 0.62
CA ASN A 458 7.13 0.55 -0.01
C ASN A 458 6.78 1.54 -1.13
N GLY A 459 7.72 2.37 -1.56
CA GLY A 459 7.54 3.35 -2.64
C GLY A 459 6.79 4.63 -2.24
N LYS A 460 6.29 4.74 -0.98
CA LYS A 460 5.57 5.95 -0.52
C LYS A 460 6.53 7.11 -0.26
N ILE A 461 6.12 8.30 -0.66
CA ILE A 461 6.91 9.53 -0.46
C ILE A 461 7.09 9.82 1.03
N ARG A 462 8.34 10.07 1.45
CA ARG A 462 8.73 10.44 2.81
C ARG A 462 8.76 11.95 2.98
N ARG A 463 7.59 12.58 3.19
CA ARG A 463 7.51 14.04 3.37
C ARG A 463 8.30 14.55 4.58
N VAL A 464 8.47 13.72 5.61
CA VAL A 464 9.34 14.03 6.75
C VAL A 464 10.78 14.27 6.29
N ALA A 465 11.33 13.40 5.45
CA ALA A 465 12.69 13.55 4.92
C ALA A 465 12.83 14.81 4.06
N ILE A 466 11.79 15.20 3.33
CA ILE A 466 11.79 16.47 2.58
C ILE A 466 11.85 17.65 3.56
N ARG A 467 11.00 17.67 4.60
CA ARG A 467 10.99 18.72 5.63
C ARG A 467 12.32 18.82 6.39
N GLU A 468 12.94 17.69 6.72
CA GLU A 468 14.26 17.64 7.36
C GLU A 468 15.37 18.23 6.46
N ASN A 469 15.31 17.92 5.16
CA ASN A 469 16.23 18.47 4.18
C ASN A 469 16.01 19.98 4.01
N ASP A 470 14.76 20.43 3.97
CA ASP A 470 14.42 21.86 3.91
C ASP A 470 14.95 22.63 5.12
N ALA A 471 14.78 22.08 6.33
CA ALA A 471 15.31 22.67 7.54
C ALA A 471 16.84 22.77 7.53
N LYS A 472 17.55 21.73 7.01
CA LYS A 472 19.01 21.75 6.85
C LYS A 472 19.48 22.78 5.83
N LYS A 473 18.71 23.01 4.76
CA LYS A 473 19.01 24.00 3.71
C LYS A 473 18.64 25.42 4.13
N GLY A 474 17.94 25.61 5.25
CA GLY A 474 17.40 26.91 5.68
C GLY A 474 16.32 27.43 4.74
N ILE A 475 15.58 26.54 4.06
CA ILE A 475 14.47 26.92 3.21
C ILE A 475 13.32 27.39 4.09
N ASP A 476 13.01 28.65 4.00
CA ASP A 476 11.86 29.32 4.62
C ASP A 476 11.03 30.03 3.57
N GLY A 477 9.85 30.50 3.95
CA GLY A 477 8.90 31.15 3.05
C GLY A 477 9.24 32.59 2.64
N LEU A 478 10.46 33.04 2.87
CA LEU A 478 10.96 34.38 2.54
C LEU A 478 11.44 34.47 1.08
N VAL A 479 10.65 34.02 0.12
CA VAL A 479 10.93 34.24 -1.31
C VAL A 479 9.85 35.11 -1.94
#